data_99b6ff1d302f5b6b15097e0f5ae57842
#
_entry.id   99b6ff1d302f5b6b15097e0f5ae57842
#
_cell.length_a   1.000
_cell.length_b   1.000
_cell.length_c   1.000
_cell.angle_alpha   90.00
_cell.angle_beta   90.00
_cell.angle_gamma   90.00
#
_symmetry.space_group_name_H-M   'P 1'
#
loop_
_entity.id
_entity.type
_entity.pdbx_description
1 polymer ?
#
loop_
_entity_poly.entity_id
_entity_poly.type
_entity_poly.pdbx_seq_one_letter_code
_entity_poly.pdbx_strand_id
1 'polypeptide(L)'
;MTRTTVVKLGGNATLDCVPIVALMARDARICVVHGGGPQISALARERGVEPHFVGGRRMTDEPMLACVREGLAAVSAELCSALAEAGLKPIAVSAGAVDVRRVPELGLVGEPTGARVDKIRHALAGGRVPVVAPLGLDAGGTVLNVNADDAAAAIATALAADELVFLSDVPGVLDERGVVLSHISASQPPASATGGMLPKLEACATALLGGVARVSIGVAGTVVTL
;
A
#
# COMPACT_ATOMS: atom_id res chain seq x y z
N MET A 1 -4.09 24.69 5.62
CA MET A 1 -2.94 23.76 5.66
C MET A 1 -2.95 22.91 4.41
N THR A 2 -1.80 22.55 3.85
CA THR A 2 -1.75 21.65 2.67
C THR A 2 -2.18 20.25 3.07
N ARG A 3 -3.14 19.67 2.35
CA ARG A 3 -3.68 18.33 2.58
C ARG A 3 -2.58 17.27 2.48
N THR A 4 -2.64 16.25 3.32
CA THR A 4 -1.75 15.08 3.26
C THR A 4 -2.54 13.88 2.74
N THR A 5 -2.08 13.28 1.65
CA THR A 5 -2.70 12.11 1.04
C THR A 5 -1.72 10.96 1.02
N VAL A 6 -2.14 9.80 1.52
CA VAL A 6 -1.43 8.54 1.31
C VAL A 6 -1.99 7.87 0.07
N VAL A 7 -1.12 7.48 -0.86
CA VAL A 7 -1.50 6.81 -2.10
C VAL A 7 -0.90 5.41 -2.09
N LYS A 8 -1.74 4.39 -2.06
CA LYS A 8 -1.29 3.01 -2.21
C LYS A 8 -1.31 2.63 -3.69
N LEU A 9 -0.17 2.21 -4.21
CA LEU A 9 -0.02 1.70 -5.56
C LEU A 9 0.08 0.18 -5.56
N GLY A 10 -0.74 -0.49 -6.37
CA GLY A 10 -0.78 -1.95 -6.41
C GLY A 10 -1.08 -2.52 -7.79
N GLY A 11 -0.93 -3.85 -7.90
CA GLY A 11 -1.14 -4.55 -9.16
C GLY A 11 0.00 -4.34 -10.16
N ASN A 12 -0.30 -4.58 -11.44
CA ASN A 12 0.62 -4.41 -12.55
C ASN A 12 0.76 -2.94 -12.99
N ALA A 13 -0.19 -2.08 -12.60
CA ALA A 13 -0.29 -0.68 -13.03
C ALA A 13 0.45 0.32 -12.11
N THR A 14 1.43 -0.16 -11.30
CA THR A 14 2.14 0.71 -10.34
C THR A 14 2.80 1.92 -11.01
N LEU A 15 3.48 1.72 -12.14
CA LEU A 15 4.12 2.80 -12.90
C LEU A 15 3.11 3.63 -13.70
N ASP A 16 2.05 3.03 -14.21
CA ASP A 16 0.99 3.72 -14.96
C ASP A 16 0.24 4.76 -14.10
N CYS A 17 0.29 4.60 -12.79
CA CYS A 17 -0.30 5.54 -11.83
C CYS A 17 0.58 6.78 -11.55
N VAL A 18 1.83 6.84 -12.00
CA VAL A 18 2.75 7.96 -11.74
C VAL A 18 2.20 9.31 -12.21
N PRO A 19 1.58 9.46 -13.41
CA PRO A 19 0.96 10.72 -13.83
C PRO A 19 -0.14 11.19 -12.88
N ILE A 20 -0.92 10.25 -12.31
CA ILE A 20 -1.99 10.56 -11.35
C ILE A 20 -1.38 11.07 -10.04
N VAL A 21 -0.35 10.38 -9.54
CA VAL A 21 0.40 10.81 -8.33
C VAL A 21 0.99 12.21 -8.53
N ALA A 22 1.58 12.47 -9.70
CA ALA A 22 2.15 13.78 -10.03
C ALA A 22 1.07 14.89 -10.09
N LEU A 23 -0.12 14.58 -10.61
CA LEU A 23 -1.25 15.50 -10.60
C LEU A 23 -1.72 15.80 -9.17
N MET A 24 -1.90 14.78 -8.34
CA MET A 24 -2.31 14.91 -6.93
C MET A 24 -1.29 15.73 -6.12
N ALA A 25 0.00 15.60 -6.44
CA ALA A 25 1.08 16.30 -5.74
C ALA A 25 1.08 17.83 -5.96
N ARG A 26 0.28 18.36 -6.88
CA ARG A 26 0.09 19.81 -7.08
C ARG A 26 -0.65 20.45 -5.91
N ASP A 27 -1.60 19.71 -5.31
CA ASP A 27 -2.54 20.24 -4.32
C ASP A 27 -2.40 19.58 -2.95
N ALA A 28 -1.56 18.53 -2.84
CA ALA A 28 -1.39 17.78 -1.60
C ALA A 28 0.07 17.33 -1.38
N ARG A 29 0.43 17.09 -0.13
CA ARG A 29 1.64 16.35 0.24
C ARG A 29 1.37 14.87 0.08
N ILE A 30 2.14 14.18 -0.75
CA ILE A 30 1.91 12.78 -1.09
C ILE A 30 2.91 11.86 -0.39
N CYS A 31 2.40 10.81 0.26
CA CYS A 31 3.18 9.64 0.67
C CYS A 31 2.70 8.44 -0.15
N VAL A 32 3.61 7.79 -0.86
CA VAL A 32 3.31 6.61 -1.67
C VAL A 32 3.65 5.35 -0.87
N VAL A 33 2.73 4.39 -0.83
CA VAL A 33 2.98 3.02 -0.36
C VAL A 33 2.78 2.09 -1.54
N HIS A 34 3.77 1.29 -1.90
CA HIS A 34 3.67 0.44 -3.08
C HIS A 34 3.59 -1.05 -2.72
N GLY A 35 3.01 -1.84 -3.60
CA GLY A 35 3.11 -3.30 -3.59
C GLY A 35 4.28 -3.78 -4.46
N GLY A 36 4.26 -5.05 -4.81
CA GLY A 36 5.28 -5.69 -5.67
C GLY A 36 4.95 -7.17 -5.91
N GLY A 37 3.69 -7.55 -5.73
CA GLY A 37 3.25 -8.96 -5.79
C GLY A 37 3.70 -9.69 -7.05
N PRO A 38 3.44 -9.16 -8.26
CA PRO A 38 3.88 -9.78 -9.52
C PRO A 38 5.38 -9.92 -9.62
N GLN A 39 6.14 -8.86 -9.33
CA GLN A 39 7.61 -8.84 -9.41
C GLN A 39 8.24 -9.81 -8.41
N ILE A 40 7.76 -9.82 -7.18
CA ILE A 40 8.20 -10.77 -6.14
C ILE A 40 7.92 -12.20 -6.57
N SER A 41 6.73 -12.47 -7.14
CA SER A 41 6.38 -13.83 -7.57
C SER A 41 7.22 -14.29 -8.77
N ALA A 42 7.55 -13.41 -9.70
CA ALA A 42 8.46 -13.71 -10.80
C ALA A 42 9.86 -14.06 -10.28
N LEU A 43 10.44 -13.21 -9.44
CA LEU A 43 11.74 -13.41 -8.83
C LEU A 43 11.81 -14.70 -7.99
N ALA A 44 10.76 -15.00 -7.22
CA ALA A 44 10.69 -16.22 -6.43
C ALA A 44 10.75 -17.48 -7.31
N ARG A 45 9.94 -17.52 -8.40
CA ARG A 45 9.96 -18.65 -9.35
C ARG A 45 11.31 -18.83 -10.04
N GLU A 46 11.95 -17.72 -10.44
CA GLU A 46 13.31 -17.74 -11.00
C GLU A 46 14.32 -18.40 -10.06
N ARG A 47 14.09 -18.26 -8.74
CA ARG A 47 14.94 -18.86 -7.69
C ARG A 47 14.48 -20.24 -7.20
N GLY A 48 13.46 -20.79 -7.85
CA GLY A 48 12.89 -22.08 -7.44
C GLY A 48 12.08 -22.03 -6.14
N VAL A 49 11.64 -20.83 -5.71
CA VAL A 49 10.78 -20.63 -4.54
C VAL A 49 9.35 -20.43 -5.03
N GLU A 50 8.46 -21.43 -4.74
CA GLU A 50 7.07 -21.33 -5.19
C GLU A 50 6.24 -20.40 -4.27
N PRO A 51 5.56 -19.37 -4.81
CA PRO A 51 4.73 -18.48 -4.03
C PRO A 51 3.43 -19.14 -3.59
N HIS A 52 3.17 -19.16 -2.28
CA HIS A 52 1.90 -19.61 -1.70
C HIS A 52 1.16 -18.46 -1.05
N PHE A 53 -0.19 -18.48 -1.11
CA PHE A 53 -1.05 -17.44 -0.55
C PHE A 53 -2.17 -18.05 0.29
N VAL A 54 -2.46 -17.43 1.42
CA VAL A 54 -3.58 -17.75 2.30
C VAL A 54 -4.35 -16.47 2.59
N GLY A 55 -5.63 -16.43 2.28
CA GLY A 55 -6.45 -15.23 2.46
C GLY A 55 -5.91 -13.98 1.76
N GLY A 56 -5.27 -14.12 0.59
CA GLY A 56 -4.63 -13.02 -0.14
C GLY A 56 -3.29 -12.54 0.42
N ARG A 57 -2.81 -13.13 1.52
CA ARG A 57 -1.50 -12.83 2.13
C ARG A 57 -0.47 -13.87 1.69
N ARG A 58 0.73 -13.44 1.36
CA ARG A 58 1.83 -14.33 0.93
C ARG A 58 2.43 -15.03 2.12
N MET A 59 2.38 -16.36 2.16
CA MET A 59 3.20 -17.15 3.08
C MET A 59 4.67 -16.84 2.82
N THR A 60 5.41 -16.57 3.88
CA THR A 60 6.77 -16.04 3.76
C THR A 60 7.70 -16.77 4.73
N ASP A 61 8.57 -17.62 4.20
CA ASP A 61 9.72 -18.18 4.88
C ASP A 61 10.98 -17.34 4.59
N GLU A 62 12.16 -17.74 5.08
CA GLU A 62 13.40 -17.00 4.86
C GLU A 62 13.76 -16.85 3.37
N PRO A 63 13.71 -17.88 2.51
CA PRO A 63 13.95 -17.74 1.07
C PRO A 63 12.96 -16.79 0.41
N MET A 64 11.68 -16.89 0.75
CA MET A 64 10.64 -16.01 0.23
C MET A 64 10.82 -14.57 0.74
N LEU A 65 11.22 -14.35 2.01
CA LEU A 65 11.49 -13.02 2.53
C LEU A 65 12.65 -12.33 1.80
N ALA A 66 13.68 -13.10 1.42
CA ALA A 66 14.76 -12.58 0.59
C ALA A 66 14.24 -12.08 -0.77
N CYS A 67 13.37 -12.86 -1.44
CA CYS A 67 12.71 -12.44 -2.69
C CYS A 67 11.80 -11.22 -2.48
N VAL A 68 11.06 -11.16 -1.37
CA VAL A 68 10.22 -10.01 -1.02
C VAL A 68 11.04 -8.74 -0.88
N ARG A 69 12.13 -8.79 -0.11
CA ARG A 69 13.01 -7.63 0.13
C ARG A 69 13.62 -7.10 -1.16
N GLU A 70 14.13 -7.98 -2.00
CA GLU A 70 14.76 -7.60 -3.27
C GLU A 70 13.73 -7.10 -4.28
N GLY A 71 12.62 -7.80 -4.45
CA GLY A 71 11.55 -7.37 -5.37
C GLY A 71 10.95 -6.02 -4.97
N LEU A 72 10.73 -5.78 -3.67
CA LEU A 72 10.27 -4.46 -3.20
C LEU A 72 11.32 -3.38 -3.39
N ALA A 73 12.62 -3.68 -3.20
CA ALA A 73 13.67 -2.71 -3.46
C ALA A 73 13.75 -2.31 -4.93
N ALA A 74 13.60 -3.27 -5.85
CA ALA A 74 13.55 -3.02 -7.29
C ALA A 74 12.35 -2.12 -7.64
N VAL A 75 11.14 -2.47 -7.19
CA VAL A 75 9.93 -1.64 -7.41
C VAL A 75 10.09 -0.24 -6.84
N SER A 76 10.67 -0.09 -5.62
CA SER A 76 10.96 1.22 -5.04
C SER A 76 11.88 2.05 -5.91
N ALA A 77 12.94 1.45 -6.47
CA ALA A 77 13.91 2.14 -7.31
C ALA A 77 13.28 2.61 -8.63
N GLU A 78 12.53 1.74 -9.31
CA GLU A 78 11.82 2.07 -10.55
C GLU A 78 10.80 3.19 -10.33
N LEU A 79 10.02 3.09 -9.25
CA LEU A 79 9.01 4.08 -8.92
C LEU A 79 9.64 5.43 -8.55
N CYS A 80 10.75 5.44 -7.80
CA CYS A 80 11.48 6.67 -7.52
C CYS A 80 12.03 7.31 -8.82
N SER A 81 12.54 6.53 -9.77
CA SER A 81 12.98 7.05 -11.07
C SER A 81 11.83 7.71 -11.82
N ALA A 82 10.72 7.00 -11.98
CA ALA A 82 9.56 7.49 -12.72
C ALA A 82 8.93 8.74 -12.06
N LEU A 83 8.85 8.80 -10.73
CA LEU A 83 8.38 9.98 -10.01
C LEU A 83 9.33 11.18 -10.18
N ALA A 84 10.65 10.93 -10.21
CA ALA A 84 11.64 11.98 -10.46
C ALA A 84 11.55 12.53 -11.88
N GLU A 85 11.36 11.67 -12.88
CA GLU A 85 11.10 12.05 -14.27
C GLU A 85 9.82 12.87 -14.42
N ALA A 86 8.80 12.59 -13.59
CA ALA A 86 7.58 13.39 -13.49
C ALA A 86 7.75 14.72 -12.72
N GLY A 87 8.98 15.09 -12.34
CA GLY A 87 9.32 16.37 -11.67
C GLY A 87 9.12 16.37 -10.15
N LEU A 88 8.86 15.21 -9.53
CA LEU A 88 8.74 15.09 -8.09
C LEU A 88 10.10 14.82 -7.43
N LYS A 89 10.15 14.89 -6.10
CA LYS A 89 11.38 14.64 -5.30
C LYS A 89 11.19 13.39 -4.43
N PRO A 90 11.21 12.16 -5.01
CA PRO A 90 10.98 10.95 -4.25
C PRO A 90 12.11 10.67 -3.25
N ILE A 91 11.77 9.91 -2.19
CA ILE A 91 12.71 9.32 -1.25
C ILE A 91 12.22 7.94 -0.84
N ALA A 92 13.03 6.93 -1.10
CA ALA A 92 12.69 5.56 -0.70
C ALA A 92 12.74 5.41 0.83
N VAL A 93 11.72 4.75 1.37
CA VAL A 93 11.63 4.34 2.77
C VAL A 93 11.47 2.82 2.79
N SER A 94 12.53 2.13 3.19
CA SER A 94 12.56 0.67 3.27
C SER A 94 11.85 0.16 4.55
N ALA A 95 12.40 -0.83 5.24
CA ALA A 95 11.84 -1.36 6.47
C ALA A 95 11.78 -0.32 7.62
N GLY A 96 10.85 -0.51 8.56
CA GLY A 96 10.77 0.23 9.82
C GLY A 96 9.80 1.39 9.85
N ALA A 97 9.05 1.63 8.78
CA ALA A 97 7.92 2.56 8.80
C ALA A 97 6.67 1.97 9.48
N VAL A 98 6.55 0.64 9.57
CA VAL A 98 5.40 -0.06 10.15
C VAL A 98 5.87 -0.92 11.31
N ASP A 99 5.24 -0.77 12.48
CA ASP A 99 5.38 -1.68 13.61
C ASP A 99 4.41 -2.84 13.43
N VAL A 100 4.88 -4.08 13.64
CA VAL A 100 4.08 -5.26 13.34
C VAL A 100 4.13 -6.30 14.44
N ARG A 101 3.05 -7.06 14.54
CA ARG A 101 2.98 -8.34 15.24
C ARG A 101 3.11 -9.45 14.21
N ARG A 102 3.95 -10.44 14.49
CA ARG A 102 4.10 -11.62 13.64
C ARG A 102 2.82 -12.45 13.59
N VAL A 103 2.50 -12.98 12.42
CA VAL A 103 1.41 -13.93 12.15
C VAL A 103 2.05 -15.32 11.96
N PRO A 104 2.15 -16.15 13.01
CA PRO A 104 2.96 -17.38 12.97
C PRO A 104 2.55 -18.35 11.87
N GLU A 105 1.26 -18.43 11.55
CA GLU A 105 0.68 -19.33 10.54
C GLU A 105 1.13 -18.98 9.12
N LEU A 106 1.59 -17.74 8.90
CA LEU A 106 2.09 -17.26 7.62
C LEU A 106 3.62 -17.14 7.58
N GLY A 107 4.32 -17.49 8.67
CA GLY A 107 5.77 -17.46 8.78
C GLY A 107 6.32 -16.07 9.11
N LEU A 108 7.11 -15.47 8.24
CA LEU A 108 7.71 -14.14 8.39
C LEU A 108 6.79 -13.02 7.83
N VAL A 109 5.53 -13.08 8.22
CA VAL A 109 4.50 -12.10 7.88
C VAL A 109 4.11 -11.31 9.13
N GLY A 110 3.96 -10.00 8.98
CA GLY A 110 3.55 -9.09 10.02
C GLY A 110 2.18 -8.47 9.74
N GLU A 111 1.39 -8.32 10.81
CA GLU A 111 0.18 -7.54 10.84
C GLU A 111 0.46 -6.21 11.54
N PRO A 112 0.11 -5.05 10.93
CA PRO A 112 0.38 -3.74 11.52
C PRO A 112 -0.24 -3.57 12.90
N THR A 113 0.56 -3.05 13.83
CA THR A 113 0.10 -2.59 15.16
C THR A 113 0.24 -1.08 15.32
N GLY A 114 0.93 -0.43 14.37
CA GLY A 114 1.17 1.01 14.32
C GLY A 114 2.13 1.37 13.20
N ALA A 115 2.51 2.65 13.14
CA ALA A 115 3.52 3.12 12.19
C ALA A 115 4.40 4.23 12.79
N ARG A 116 5.70 4.21 12.45
CA ARG A 116 6.71 5.22 12.82
C ARG A 116 6.86 6.20 11.66
N VAL A 117 6.15 7.28 11.72
CA VAL A 117 6.03 8.20 10.58
C VAL A 117 6.92 9.45 10.66
N ASP A 118 7.82 9.56 11.62
CA ASP A 118 8.64 10.78 11.79
C ASP A 118 9.51 11.08 10.58
N LYS A 119 10.16 10.06 10.01
CA LYS A 119 10.94 10.21 8.76
C LYS A 119 10.05 10.61 7.57
N ILE A 120 8.84 10.05 7.51
CA ILE A 120 7.84 10.38 6.48
C ILE A 120 7.38 11.83 6.66
N ARG A 121 7.03 12.24 7.88
CA ARG A 121 6.65 13.64 8.18
C ARG A 121 7.74 14.63 7.82
N HIS A 122 8.99 14.33 8.19
CA HIS A 122 10.14 15.16 7.84
C HIS A 122 10.30 15.31 6.32
N ALA A 123 10.21 14.21 5.57
CA ALA A 123 10.30 14.23 4.12
C ALA A 123 9.16 15.05 3.48
N LEU A 124 7.92 14.84 3.94
CA LEU A 124 6.74 15.61 3.48
C LEU A 124 6.88 17.10 3.77
N ALA A 125 7.39 17.47 4.96
CA ALA A 125 7.66 18.87 5.30
C ALA A 125 8.72 19.50 4.41
N GLY A 126 9.71 18.73 3.95
CA GLY A 126 10.73 19.14 2.98
C GLY A 126 10.28 19.10 1.51
N GLY A 127 8.99 18.94 1.23
CA GLY A 127 8.45 18.87 -0.13
C GLY A 127 8.91 17.63 -0.92
N ARG A 128 9.25 16.55 -0.22
CA ARG A 128 9.61 15.26 -0.82
C ARG A 128 8.44 14.30 -0.83
N VAL A 129 8.49 13.30 -1.70
CA VAL A 129 7.51 12.23 -1.80
C VAL A 129 8.11 10.95 -1.21
N PRO A 130 7.77 10.55 0.03
CA PRO A 130 8.16 9.26 0.57
C PRO A 130 7.56 8.12 -0.25
N VAL A 131 8.40 7.16 -0.65
CA VAL A 131 8.02 5.92 -1.36
C VAL A 131 8.32 4.77 -0.42
N VAL A 132 7.27 4.19 0.16
CA VAL A 132 7.37 3.25 1.28
C VAL A 132 7.14 1.82 0.80
N ALA A 133 8.12 0.95 1.06
CA ALA A 133 7.97 -0.49 0.89
C ALA A 133 7.24 -1.11 2.11
N PRO A 134 6.32 -2.07 1.91
CA PRO A 134 5.53 -2.67 2.97
C PRO A 134 6.33 -3.75 3.74
N LEU A 135 7.37 -3.32 4.43
CA LEU A 135 8.19 -4.11 5.33
C LEU A 135 8.10 -3.55 6.74
N GLY A 136 7.63 -4.37 7.68
CA GLY A 136 7.50 -4.00 9.08
C GLY A 136 8.64 -4.49 9.95
N LEU A 137 8.74 -3.94 11.15
CA LEU A 137 9.62 -4.44 12.22
C LEU A 137 8.75 -4.92 13.38
N ASP A 138 9.01 -6.13 13.86
CA ASP A 138 8.44 -6.60 15.12
C ASP A 138 9.18 -5.99 16.32
N ALA A 139 8.71 -6.30 17.53
CA ALA A 139 9.32 -5.81 18.78
C ALA A 139 10.77 -6.28 18.98
N GLY A 140 11.17 -7.38 18.34
CA GLY A 140 12.53 -7.91 18.33
C GLY A 140 13.44 -7.31 17.27
N GLY A 141 12.91 -6.44 16.40
CA GLY A 141 13.64 -5.85 15.27
C GLY A 141 13.70 -6.77 14.05
N THR A 142 12.94 -7.86 14.01
CA THR A 142 12.87 -8.75 12.85
C THR A 142 12.05 -8.07 11.74
N VAL A 143 12.59 -8.11 10.52
CA VAL A 143 11.87 -7.63 9.33
C VAL A 143 10.84 -8.64 8.91
N LEU A 144 9.59 -8.21 8.76
CA LEU A 144 8.46 -9.03 8.32
C LEU A 144 7.83 -8.46 7.05
N ASN A 145 7.35 -9.35 6.18
CA ASN A 145 6.53 -9.00 5.02
C ASN A 145 5.14 -8.52 5.49
N VAL A 146 4.68 -7.40 4.96
CA VAL A 146 3.39 -6.80 5.33
C VAL A 146 2.51 -6.71 4.08
N ASN A 147 1.21 -6.90 4.23
CA ASN A 147 0.26 -6.56 3.15
C ASN A 147 0.34 -5.05 2.89
N ALA A 148 0.45 -4.65 1.63
CA ALA A 148 0.65 -3.25 1.26
C ALA A 148 -0.58 -2.37 1.53
N ASP A 149 -1.80 -2.94 1.49
CA ASP A 149 -3.04 -2.22 1.81
C ASP A 149 -3.10 -1.96 3.33
N ASP A 150 -2.75 -2.97 4.15
CA ASP A 150 -2.67 -2.85 5.61
C ASP A 150 -1.58 -1.84 6.03
N ALA A 151 -0.40 -1.89 5.38
CA ALA A 151 0.68 -0.92 5.63
C ALA A 151 0.24 0.52 5.29
N ALA A 152 -0.46 0.71 4.18
CA ALA A 152 -0.97 2.03 3.78
C ALA A 152 -1.99 2.57 4.79
N ALA A 153 -2.91 1.73 5.28
CA ALA A 153 -3.89 2.10 6.31
C ALA A 153 -3.21 2.53 7.61
N ALA A 154 -2.22 1.74 8.09
CA ALA A 154 -1.47 2.06 9.30
C ALA A 154 -0.68 3.38 9.17
N ILE A 155 -0.02 3.61 8.03
CA ILE A 155 0.72 4.85 7.76
C ILE A 155 -0.23 6.04 7.66
N ALA A 156 -1.36 5.90 6.95
CA ALA A 156 -2.36 6.98 6.82
C ALA A 156 -2.92 7.39 8.17
N THR A 157 -3.28 6.42 9.02
CA THR A 157 -3.73 6.64 10.40
C THR A 157 -2.67 7.37 11.24
N ALA A 158 -1.43 6.87 11.25
CA ALA A 158 -0.35 7.47 12.06
C ALA A 158 0.06 8.88 11.57
N LEU A 159 -0.07 9.17 10.28
CA LEU A 159 0.13 10.50 9.72
C LEU A 159 -1.01 11.46 10.05
N ALA A 160 -2.18 10.98 10.51
CA ALA A 160 -3.45 11.70 10.49
C ALA A 160 -3.72 12.26 9.09
N ALA A 161 -3.61 11.41 8.08
CA ALA A 161 -3.79 11.82 6.69
C ALA A 161 -5.24 12.25 6.43
N ASP A 162 -5.41 13.28 5.61
CA ASP A 162 -6.73 13.73 5.19
C ASP A 162 -7.39 12.70 4.26
N GLU A 163 -6.56 11.95 3.51
CA GLU A 163 -7.08 11.00 2.52
C GLU A 163 -6.14 9.80 2.34
N LEU A 164 -6.75 8.62 2.14
CA LEU A 164 -6.09 7.40 1.66
C LEU A 164 -6.71 6.98 0.33
N VAL A 165 -5.88 6.86 -0.71
CA VAL A 165 -6.32 6.47 -2.05
C VAL A 165 -5.65 5.16 -2.44
N PHE A 166 -6.44 4.14 -2.78
CA PHE A 166 -5.94 2.89 -3.34
C PHE A 166 -6.00 2.94 -4.86
N LEU A 167 -4.86 3.07 -5.51
CA LEU A 167 -4.73 3.00 -6.97
C LEU A 167 -4.22 1.61 -7.38
N SER A 168 -4.86 1.03 -8.37
CA SER A 168 -4.50 -0.24 -8.97
C SER A 168 -5.00 -0.29 -10.43
N ASP A 169 -4.92 -1.46 -11.03
CA ASP A 169 -5.40 -1.80 -12.37
C ASP A 169 -6.94 -1.79 -12.52
N VAL A 170 -7.68 -1.56 -11.44
CA VAL A 170 -9.14 -1.42 -11.49
C VAL A 170 -9.55 0.05 -11.34
N PRO A 171 -10.55 0.52 -12.10
CA PRO A 171 -10.99 1.91 -12.06
C PRO A 171 -11.68 2.30 -10.75
N GLY A 172 -12.18 1.33 -9.99
CA GLY A 172 -12.93 1.46 -8.74
C GLY A 172 -13.54 0.13 -8.35
N VAL A 173 -14.47 0.12 -7.41
CA VAL A 173 -15.27 -1.06 -7.09
C VAL A 173 -16.40 -1.17 -8.11
N LEU A 174 -16.52 -2.33 -8.73
CA LEU A 174 -17.52 -2.58 -9.78
C LEU A 174 -18.77 -3.27 -9.18
N ASP A 175 -19.92 -2.97 -9.72
CA ASP A 175 -21.13 -3.76 -9.50
C ASP A 175 -21.11 -5.05 -10.34
N GLU A 176 -22.19 -5.85 -10.25
CA GLU A 176 -22.36 -7.10 -11.01
C GLU A 176 -22.43 -6.88 -12.53
N ARG A 177 -22.69 -5.66 -12.99
CA ARG A 177 -22.78 -5.26 -14.40
C ARG A 177 -21.45 -4.66 -14.90
N GLY A 178 -20.41 -4.56 -14.03
CA GLY A 178 -19.14 -3.96 -14.37
C GLY A 178 -19.14 -2.43 -14.34
N VAL A 179 -20.15 -1.81 -13.73
CA VAL A 179 -20.23 -0.35 -13.56
C VAL A 179 -19.54 0.05 -12.27
N VAL A 180 -18.75 1.12 -12.29
CA VAL A 180 -18.06 1.64 -11.10
C VAL A 180 -19.08 2.21 -10.12
N LEU A 181 -19.06 1.69 -8.90
CA LEU A 181 -19.84 2.22 -7.78
C LEU A 181 -19.20 3.50 -7.26
N SER A 182 -19.97 4.58 -7.15
CA SER A 182 -19.47 5.85 -6.59
C SER A 182 -19.21 5.78 -5.08
N HIS A 183 -20.00 5.00 -4.36
CA HIS A 183 -19.92 4.83 -2.90
C HIS A 183 -20.22 3.39 -2.52
N ILE A 184 -19.51 2.91 -1.50
CA ILE A 184 -19.73 1.60 -0.87
C ILE A 184 -19.53 1.72 0.64
N SER A 185 -20.12 0.79 1.40
CA SER A 185 -19.78 0.59 2.81
C SER A 185 -18.79 -0.57 2.96
N ALA A 186 -17.73 -0.35 3.73
CA ALA A 186 -16.77 -1.40 4.06
C ALA A 186 -17.39 -2.46 4.99
N SER A 187 -18.39 -2.09 5.80
CA SER A 187 -19.12 -3.02 6.67
C SER A 187 -20.16 -3.87 5.91
N GLN A 188 -20.55 -3.43 4.72
CA GLN A 188 -21.49 -4.13 3.83
C GLN A 188 -20.94 -4.18 2.40
N PRO A 189 -19.87 -4.97 2.16
CA PRO A 189 -19.26 -5.04 0.85
C PRO A 189 -20.25 -5.56 -0.20
N PRO A 190 -20.21 -5.03 -1.43
CA PRO A 190 -21.06 -5.53 -2.50
C PRO A 190 -20.73 -6.99 -2.83
N ALA A 191 -21.70 -7.78 -3.29
CA ALA A 191 -21.51 -9.19 -3.63
C ALA A 191 -20.43 -9.41 -4.71
N SER A 192 -20.19 -8.41 -5.55
CA SER A 192 -19.11 -8.37 -6.54
C SER A 192 -17.70 -8.22 -5.95
N ALA A 193 -17.58 -7.81 -4.68
CA ALA A 193 -16.30 -7.69 -4.01
C ALA A 193 -15.76 -9.08 -3.62
N THR A 194 -14.85 -9.62 -4.44
CA THR A 194 -14.27 -10.95 -4.24
C THR A 194 -12.73 -10.89 -4.24
N GLY A 195 -12.07 -11.97 -3.84
CA GLY A 195 -10.62 -12.12 -3.90
C GLY A 195 -9.88 -11.00 -3.15
N GLY A 196 -8.95 -10.33 -3.82
CA GLY A 196 -8.13 -9.26 -3.24
C GLY A 196 -8.90 -7.97 -2.88
N MET A 197 -10.18 -7.85 -3.25
CA MET A 197 -10.99 -6.69 -2.87
C MET A 197 -11.39 -6.74 -1.39
N LEU A 198 -11.68 -7.92 -0.83
CA LEU A 198 -12.08 -8.04 0.57
C LEU A 198 -10.99 -7.55 1.54
N PRO A 199 -9.73 -8.01 1.47
CA PRO A 199 -8.66 -7.45 2.31
C PRO A 199 -8.46 -5.94 2.12
N LYS A 200 -8.66 -5.43 0.91
CA LYS A 200 -8.60 -3.99 0.63
C LYS A 200 -9.71 -3.22 1.35
N LEU A 201 -10.93 -3.73 1.39
CA LEU A 201 -12.05 -3.11 2.12
C LEU A 201 -11.82 -3.16 3.64
N GLU A 202 -11.21 -4.23 4.15
CA GLU A 202 -10.78 -4.32 5.55
C GLU A 202 -9.75 -3.23 5.88
N ALA A 203 -8.76 -3.01 5.00
CA ALA A 203 -7.80 -1.93 5.16
C ALA A 203 -8.44 -0.54 5.08
N CYS A 204 -9.46 -0.36 4.21
CA CYS A 204 -10.25 0.87 4.16
C CYS A 204 -10.98 1.13 5.48
N ALA A 205 -11.66 0.12 6.04
CA ALA A 205 -12.34 0.21 7.32
C ALA A 205 -11.36 0.56 8.45
N THR A 206 -10.21 -0.10 8.48
CA THR A 206 -9.13 0.17 9.45
C THR A 206 -8.68 1.63 9.39
N ALA A 207 -8.46 2.18 8.20
CA ALA A 207 -8.05 3.58 8.02
C ALA A 207 -9.14 4.56 8.49
N LEU A 208 -10.41 4.31 8.14
CA LEU A 208 -11.55 5.13 8.56
C LEU A 208 -11.72 5.12 10.08
N LEU A 209 -11.67 3.94 10.72
CA LEU A 209 -11.71 3.79 12.17
C LEU A 209 -10.50 4.48 12.84
N GLY A 210 -9.36 4.51 12.16
CA GLY A 210 -8.15 5.22 12.58
C GLY A 210 -8.20 6.73 12.40
N GLY A 211 -9.32 7.29 11.90
CA GLY A 211 -9.55 8.73 11.78
C GLY A 211 -9.15 9.36 10.43
N VAL A 212 -8.81 8.57 9.42
CA VAL A 212 -8.63 9.09 8.05
C VAL A 212 -9.97 9.60 7.53
N ALA A 213 -10.03 10.88 7.14
CA ALA A 213 -11.31 11.54 6.83
C ALA A 213 -11.96 11.02 5.53
N ARG A 214 -11.15 10.58 4.57
CA ARG A 214 -11.63 10.07 3.28
C ARG A 214 -10.79 8.86 2.84
N VAL A 215 -11.47 7.82 2.39
CA VAL A 215 -10.82 6.66 1.75
C VAL A 215 -11.50 6.41 0.41
N SER A 216 -10.69 6.17 -0.64
CA SER A 216 -11.21 5.90 -1.98
C SER A 216 -10.42 4.82 -2.71
N ILE A 217 -11.08 4.14 -3.65
CA ILE A 217 -10.51 3.05 -4.45
C ILE A 217 -10.64 3.39 -5.94
N GLY A 218 -9.53 3.25 -6.65
CA GLY A 218 -9.42 3.45 -8.09
C GLY A 218 -9.38 4.91 -8.52
N VAL A 219 -9.06 5.11 -9.80
CA VAL A 219 -8.96 6.44 -10.43
C VAL A 219 -10.34 7.10 -10.53
N ALA A 220 -11.39 6.30 -10.73
CA ALA A 220 -12.77 6.79 -10.75
C ALA A 220 -13.29 7.16 -9.35
N GLY A 221 -12.54 6.80 -8.30
CA GLY A 221 -12.74 7.33 -6.96
C GLY A 221 -13.95 6.78 -6.22
N THR A 222 -14.17 5.42 -6.21
CA THR A 222 -15.18 4.82 -5.32
C THR A 222 -14.90 5.23 -3.88
N VAL A 223 -15.77 6.03 -3.27
CA VAL A 223 -15.65 6.46 -1.88
C VAL A 223 -16.11 5.32 -0.96
N VAL A 224 -15.28 5.02 0.04
CA VAL A 224 -15.57 4.00 1.05
C VAL A 224 -15.99 4.67 2.35
N THR A 225 -17.09 4.18 2.95
CA THR A 225 -17.57 4.54 4.29
C THR A 225 -17.56 3.33 5.21
N LEU A 226 -17.77 3.52 6.50
CA LEU A 226 -17.95 2.45 7.49
C LEU A 226 -19.32 1.77 7.38
#